data_0fc6bc40b901ed9bef97fbf09fc151d0
#
_entry.id   0fc6bc40b901ed9bef97fbf09fc151d0
#
_cell.length_a   1.000
_cell.length_b   1.000
_cell.length_c   1.000
_cell.angle_alpha   90.00
_cell.angle_beta   90.00
_cell.angle_gamma   90.00
#
_symmetry.space_group_name_H-M   'P 1'
#
loop_
_entity.id
_entity.type
_entity.pdbx_description
1 polymer ?
#
loop_
_entity_poly.entity_id
_entity_poly.type
_entity_poly.pdbx_seq_one_letter_code
_entity_poly.pdbx_strand_id
1 'polypeptide(L)'
;GFLGGRLDHQLAGFSALLNEPRPVVLIDEAQLVFVVPQKFSVDLEAETPVGFYPMTSVEASLRGVRWPLSNAAMSPMGQIATSNAALGGALDITVDGPGLLAILPRCHLETVLEALDRGFGKTHHQ
;
A
#
# COMPACT_ATOMS: atom_id res chain seq x y z
N GLY A 1 -19.92 3.57 20.36
CA GLY A 1 -20.76 2.65 19.68
C GLY A 1 -19.96 1.58 18.97
N PHE A 2 -20.66 0.80 18.23
CA PHE A 2 -20.04 -0.33 17.57
C PHE A 2 -18.90 0.09 16.61
N LEU A 3 -18.99 1.26 16.04
CA LEU A 3 -17.95 1.74 15.14
C LEU A 3 -16.65 2.01 15.89
N GLY A 4 -16.75 2.49 17.13
CA GLY A 4 -15.57 2.86 17.87
C GLY A 4 -14.61 1.71 18.11
N GLY A 5 -15.14 0.57 18.56
CA GLY A 5 -14.29 -0.56 18.85
C GLY A 5 -13.56 -1.09 17.64
N ARG A 6 -14.26 -1.20 16.51
CA ARG A 6 -13.65 -1.73 15.30
C ARG A 6 -12.64 -0.75 14.73
N LEU A 7 -12.97 0.51 14.74
CA LEU A 7 -12.09 1.54 14.18
C LEU A 7 -10.82 1.66 15.00
N ASP A 8 -10.91 1.61 16.31
CA ASP A 8 -9.74 1.66 17.18
C ASP A 8 -8.79 0.52 16.85
N HIS A 9 -9.32 -0.67 16.70
CA HIS A 9 -8.50 -1.83 16.37
C HIS A 9 -7.82 -1.68 15.01
N GLN A 10 -8.53 -1.13 14.05
CA GLN A 10 -7.95 -0.92 12.73
C GLN A 10 -6.81 0.10 12.78
N LEU A 11 -7.01 1.20 13.48
CA LEU A 11 -5.97 2.22 13.59
C LEU A 11 -4.76 1.68 14.32
N ALA A 12 -4.97 0.92 15.38
CA ALA A 12 -3.86 0.30 16.11
C ALA A 12 -3.11 -0.70 15.22
N GLY A 13 -3.84 -1.43 14.38
CA GLY A 13 -3.23 -2.35 13.43
C GLY A 13 -2.34 -1.64 12.43
N PHE A 14 -2.79 -0.49 11.93
CA PHE A 14 -1.97 0.29 10.99
C PHE A 14 -0.70 0.79 11.67
N SER A 15 -0.79 1.24 12.92
CA SER A 15 0.39 1.66 13.65
C SER A 15 1.38 0.52 13.83
N ALA A 16 0.89 -0.66 14.16
CA ALA A 16 1.73 -1.83 14.31
C ALA A 16 2.40 -2.18 12.99
N LEU A 17 1.65 -2.05 11.89
CA LEU A 17 2.16 -2.35 10.57
C LEU A 17 3.35 -1.46 10.21
N LEU A 18 3.26 -0.18 10.56
CA LEU A 18 4.34 0.76 10.27
C LEU A 18 5.62 0.43 11.03
N ASN A 19 5.51 -0.21 12.17
CA ASN A 19 6.66 -0.53 13.00
C ASN A 19 7.20 -1.93 12.76
N GLU A 20 6.59 -2.67 11.86
CA GLU A 20 7.01 -4.03 11.57
C GLU A 20 8.14 -4.02 10.56
N PRO A 21 9.32 -4.57 10.87
CA PRO A 21 10.43 -4.57 9.90
C PRO A 21 10.25 -5.52 8.74
N ARG A 22 9.35 -6.50 8.87
CA ARG A 22 9.11 -7.48 7.81
C ARG A 22 7.84 -7.13 7.07
N PRO A 23 7.71 -7.58 5.81
CA PRO A 23 6.48 -7.32 5.08
C PRO A 23 5.32 -8.10 5.69
N VAL A 24 4.27 -7.38 6.04
CA VAL A 24 3.08 -7.95 6.65
C VAL A 24 1.88 -7.35 5.94
N VAL A 25 0.88 -8.18 5.71
CA VAL A 25 -0.37 -7.74 5.10
C VAL A 25 -1.49 -7.95 6.10
N LEU A 26 -2.25 -6.90 6.37
CA LEU A 26 -3.45 -7.02 7.18
C LEU A 26 -4.63 -7.23 6.25
N ILE A 27 -5.55 -8.09 6.67
CA ILE A 27 -6.68 -8.50 5.84
C ILE A 27 -7.97 -8.33 6.63
N ASP A 28 -8.98 -7.75 5.99
CA ASP A 28 -10.34 -7.86 6.54
C ASP A 28 -11.22 -8.59 5.51
N GLU A 29 -12.52 -8.45 5.65
CA GLU A 29 -13.44 -9.21 4.80
C GLU A 29 -13.31 -8.85 3.32
N ALA A 30 -13.04 -7.61 3.02
CA ALA A 30 -13.10 -7.11 1.66
C ALA A 30 -11.77 -6.63 1.11
N GLN A 31 -10.85 -6.24 1.98
CA GLN A 31 -9.65 -5.53 1.56
C GLN A 31 -8.42 -6.04 2.27
N LEU A 32 -7.28 -5.69 1.71
CA LEU A 32 -5.98 -5.90 2.34
C LEU A 32 -5.25 -4.57 2.40
N VAL A 33 -4.32 -4.45 3.32
CA VAL A 33 -3.51 -3.25 3.46
C VAL A 33 -2.09 -3.65 3.87
N PHE A 34 -1.12 -2.94 3.32
CA PHE A 34 0.29 -3.18 3.66
C PHE A 34 1.08 -1.89 3.52
N VAL A 35 2.24 -1.85 4.14
CA VAL A 35 3.18 -0.73 3.98
C VAL A 35 3.96 -0.96 2.70
N VAL A 36 3.96 0.02 1.82
CA VAL A 36 4.65 -0.10 0.53
C VAL A 36 6.15 -0.04 0.76
N PRO A 37 6.92 -1.02 0.26
CA PRO A 37 8.38 -0.92 0.31
C PRO A 37 8.88 0.19 -0.61
N GLN A 38 10.14 0.54 -0.48
CA GLN A 38 10.70 1.66 -1.24
C GLN A 38 10.51 1.50 -2.74
N LYS A 39 10.55 0.27 -3.23
CA LYS A 39 10.23 -0.03 -4.62
C LYS A 39 9.25 -1.19 -4.63
N PHE A 40 8.16 -1.01 -5.32
CA PHE A 40 7.11 -2.02 -5.35
C PHE A 40 6.49 -2.03 -6.74
N SER A 41 6.34 -3.20 -7.32
CA SER A 41 5.72 -3.36 -8.62
C SER A 41 4.80 -4.56 -8.59
N VAL A 42 3.60 -4.39 -9.15
CA VAL A 42 2.61 -5.46 -9.18
C VAL A 42 1.78 -5.31 -10.44
N ASP A 43 1.42 -6.43 -11.05
CA ASP A 43 0.53 -6.43 -12.21
C ASP A 43 -0.91 -6.59 -11.73
N LEU A 44 -1.75 -5.66 -12.13
CA LEU A 44 -3.15 -5.69 -11.76
C LEU A 44 -4.00 -5.45 -13.00
N GLU A 45 -5.20 -6.02 -12.99
CA GLU A 45 -6.15 -5.79 -14.07
C GLU A 45 -6.59 -4.35 -14.07
N ALA A 46 -6.93 -3.86 -15.27
CA ALA A 46 -7.47 -2.51 -15.41
C ALA A 46 -8.68 -2.33 -14.51
N GLU A 47 -8.84 -1.15 -13.96
CA GLU A 47 -9.94 -0.75 -13.11
C GLU A 47 -9.93 -1.39 -11.73
N THR A 48 -8.87 -2.12 -11.37
CA THR A 48 -8.74 -2.62 -9.99
C THR A 48 -8.65 -1.42 -9.06
N PRO A 49 -9.52 -1.30 -8.07
CA PRO A 49 -9.43 -0.18 -7.13
C PRO A 49 -8.19 -0.32 -6.27
N VAL A 50 -7.49 0.78 -6.08
CA VAL A 50 -6.32 0.82 -5.24
C VAL A 50 -6.26 2.17 -4.56
N GLY A 51 -6.01 2.16 -3.26
CA GLY A 51 -5.86 3.38 -2.49
C GLY A 51 -4.48 3.46 -1.90
N PHE A 52 -3.95 4.67 -1.82
CA PHE A 52 -2.67 4.91 -1.19
C PHE A 52 -2.87 5.99 -0.15
N TYR A 53 -2.45 5.70 1.07
CA TYR A 53 -2.65 6.63 2.16
C TYR A 53 -1.35 6.81 2.94
N PRO A 54 -0.83 8.05 3.02
CA PRO A 54 0.39 8.30 3.81
C PRO A 54 0.02 8.42 5.28
N MET A 55 0.67 7.61 6.11
CA MET A 55 0.50 7.70 7.56
C MET A 55 1.48 8.69 8.17
N THR A 56 2.47 9.09 7.40
CA THR A 56 3.42 10.11 7.78
C THR A 56 3.85 10.82 6.49
N SER A 57 4.71 11.82 6.61
CA SER A 57 5.19 12.54 5.42
C SER A 57 6.14 11.65 4.64
N VAL A 58 5.86 11.46 3.37
CA VAL A 58 6.72 10.68 2.46
C VAL A 58 6.73 11.37 1.11
N GLU A 59 7.74 11.05 0.31
CA GLU A 59 7.76 11.46 -1.08
C GLU A 59 7.62 10.20 -1.93
N ALA A 60 6.66 10.20 -2.87
CA ALA A 60 6.34 8.99 -3.59
C ALA A 60 5.99 9.28 -5.04
N SER A 61 6.21 8.28 -5.88
CA SER A 61 5.75 8.27 -7.26
C SER A 61 4.84 7.07 -7.44
N LEU A 62 3.71 7.31 -8.10
CA LEU A 62 2.73 6.27 -8.41
C LEU A 62 2.57 6.23 -9.92
N ARG A 63 2.83 5.08 -10.53
CA ARG A 63 2.70 4.90 -11.98
C ARG A 63 1.83 3.69 -12.28
N GLY A 64 1.17 3.72 -13.42
CA GLY A 64 0.28 2.62 -13.79
C GLY A 64 -1.08 2.75 -13.14
N VAL A 65 -1.42 3.93 -12.66
CA VAL A 65 -2.71 4.23 -12.03
C VAL A 65 -3.36 5.39 -12.76
N ARG A 66 -4.67 5.51 -12.57
CA ARG A 66 -5.44 6.54 -13.25
C ARG A 66 -4.99 7.96 -12.88
N TRP A 67 -4.65 8.16 -11.63
CA TRP A 67 -4.17 9.46 -11.17
C TRP A 67 -2.74 9.31 -10.66
N PRO A 68 -1.76 9.37 -11.58
CA PRO A 68 -0.36 9.14 -11.20
C PRO A 68 0.21 10.35 -10.47
N LEU A 69 1.28 10.09 -9.71
CA LEU A 69 2.02 11.13 -9.02
C LEU A 69 3.50 10.94 -9.33
N SER A 70 4.22 12.06 -9.45
CA SER A 70 5.67 12.03 -9.69
C SER A 70 6.35 12.81 -8.58
N ASN A 71 7.15 12.12 -7.78
CA ASN A 71 7.93 12.72 -6.70
C ASN A 71 7.08 13.66 -5.86
N ALA A 72 5.89 13.18 -5.50
CA ALA A 72 4.91 14.01 -4.79
C ALA A 72 5.14 13.92 -3.29
N ALA A 73 5.07 15.06 -2.63
CA ALA A 73 5.09 15.10 -1.17
C ALA A 73 3.69 14.72 -0.68
N MET A 74 3.61 13.61 0.04
CA MET A 74 2.35 13.11 0.56
C MET A 74 2.37 13.12 2.08
N SER A 75 1.25 13.43 2.68
CA SER A 75 1.13 13.44 4.13
C SER A 75 -0.34 13.31 4.51
N PRO A 76 -0.63 12.91 5.75
CA PRO A 76 -2.04 12.79 6.16
C PRO A 76 -2.82 14.09 6.07
N MET A 77 -2.15 15.22 6.25
CA MET A 77 -2.80 16.53 6.18
C MET A 77 -2.62 17.20 4.84
N GLY A 78 -1.97 16.54 3.90
CA GLY A 78 -1.73 17.09 2.58
C GLY A 78 -2.25 16.18 1.49
N GLN A 79 -1.37 15.86 0.55
CA GLN A 79 -1.74 15.02 -0.58
C GLN A 79 -1.95 13.57 -0.13
N ILE A 80 -3.10 13.01 -0.46
CA ILE A 80 -3.38 11.58 -0.32
C ILE A 80 -3.80 11.07 -1.69
N ALA A 81 -3.94 9.77 -1.83
CA ALA A 81 -4.28 9.17 -3.12
C ALA A 81 -5.27 8.01 -2.96
N THR A 82 -6.32 8.25 -2.19
CA THR A 82 -7.39 7.26 -2.07
C THR A 82 -8.23 7.25 -3.34
N SER A 83 -8.94 6.13 -3.57
CA SER A 83 -9.87 6.01 -4.70
C SER A 83 -9.18 6.08 -6.06
N ASN A 84 -7.98 5.55 -6.15
CA ASN A 84 -7.29 5.42 -7.43
C ASN A 84 -7.68 4.09 -8.08
N ALA A 85 -7.17 3.81 -9.25
CA ALA A 85 -7.47 2.59 -9.97
C ALA A 85 -6.28 2.21 -10.85
N ALA A 86 -6.05 0.91 -10.98
CA ALA A 86 -5.01 0.40 -11.87
C ALA A 86 -5.41 0.62 -13.33
N LEU A 87 -4.42 0.87 -14.17
CA LEU A 87 -4.67 1.02 -15.61
C LEU A 87 -4.59 -0.32 -16.34
N GLY A 88 -4.06 -1.35 -15.70
CA GLY A 88 -3.80 -2.63 -16.34
C GLY A 88 -2.31 -2.79 -16.59
N GLY A 89 -1.79 -3.97 -16.30
CA GLY A 89 -0.35 -4.21 -16.39
C GLY A 89 0.37 -3.75 -15.16
N ALA A 90 1.60 -3.30 -15.34
CA ALA A 90 2.45 -2.95 -14.21
C ALA A 90 2.00 -1.69 -13.51
N LEU A 91 1.89 -1.78 -12.21
CA LEU A 91 1.67 -0.65 -11.33
C LEU A 91 2.94 -0.53 -10.50
N ASP A 92 3.61 0.62 -10.60
CA ASP A 92 4.91 0.82 -9.98
C ASP A 92 4.86 1.94 -8.97
N ILE A 93 5.43 1.69 -7.81
CA ILE A 93 5.46 2.67 -6.73
C ILE A 93 6.90 2.79 -6.25
N THR A 94 7.35 4.02 -6.06
CA THR A 94 8.58 4.28 -5.33
C THR A 94 8.24 5.25 -4.21
N VAL A 95 8.83 5.03 -3.05
CA VAL A 95 8.60 5.88 -1.89
C VAL A 95 9.91 5.98 -1.12
N ASP A 96 10.16 7.14 -0.53
CA ASP A 96 11.45 7.41 0.09
C ASP A 96 11.64 6.77 1.47
N GLY A 97 10.59 6.24 2.05
CA GLY A 97 10.69 5.57 3.35
C GLY A 97 9.39 4.92 3.74
N PRO A 98 9.34 4.23 4.87
CA PRO A 98 8.10 3.61 5.32
C PRO A 98 7.07 4.66 5.70
N GLY A 99 5.81 4.37 5.50
CA GLY A 99 4.75 5.28 5.88
C GLY A 99 3.62 5.36 4.89
N LEU A 100 3.79 4.83 3.68
CA LEU A 100 2.72 4.82 2.70
C LEU A 100 2.00 3.48 2.75
N LEU A 101 0.71 3.50 2.99
CA LEU A 101 -0.12 2.30 2.94
C LEU A 101 -0.72 2.14 1.57
N ALA A 102 -0.82 0.90 1.11
CA ALA A 102 -1.58 0.55 -0.08
C ALA A 102 -2.75 -0.32 0.33
N ILE A 103 -3.91 -0.03 -0.23
CA ILE A 103 -5.14 -0.74 0.08
C ILE A 103 -5.71 -1.29 -1.22
N LEU A 104 -5.96 -2.60 -1.26
CA LEU A 104 -6.48 -3.29 -2.44
C LEU A 104 -7.59 -4.24 -2.05
N PRO A 105 -8.39 -4.69 -3.02
CA PRO A 105 -9.34 -5.76 -2.74
C PRO A 105 -8.61 -7.03 -2.31
N ARG A 106 -9.20 -7.73 -1.38
CA ARG A 106 -8.59 -8.91 -0.79
C ARG A 106 -8.30 -10.01 -1.81
N CYS A 107 -9.06 -10.06 -2.89
CA CYS A 107 -8.87 -11.11 -3.90
C CYS A 107 -7.49 -11.05 -4.57
N HIS A 108 -6.74 -9.96 -4.38
CA HIS A 108 -5.40 -9.82 -4.95
C HIS A 108 -4.30 -10.21 -3.95
N LEU A 109 -4.66 -10.91 -2.87
CA LEU A 109 -3.70 -11.21 -1.81
C LEU A 109 -2.49 -11.98 -2.33
N GLU A 110 -2.70 -13.03 -3.10
CA GLU A 110 -1.57 -13.81 -3.60
C GLU A 110 -0.64 -12.99 -4.47
N THR A 111 -1.21 -12.19 -5.35
CA THR A 111 -0.44 -11.34 -6.23
C THR A 111 0.39 -10.33 -5.43
N VAL A 112 -0.21 -9.77 -4.39
CA VAL A 112 0.49 -8.82 -3.52
C VAL A 112 1.61 -9.52 -2.75
N LEU A 113 1.35 -10.70 -2.20
CA LEU A 113 2.37 -11.42 -1.45
C LEU A 113 3.57 -11.75 -2.33
N GLU A 114 3.33 -12.16 -3.57
CA GLU A 114 4.40 -12.42 -4.51
C GLU A 114 5.18 -11.16 -4.82
N ALA A 115 4.48 -10.05 -5.02
CA ALA A 115 5.14 -8.78 -5.31
C ALA A 115 5.98 -8.31 -4.13
N LEU A 116 5.46 -8.46 -2.91
CA LEU A 116 6.22 -8.09 -1.72
C LEU A 116 7.45 -8.99 -1.55
N ASP A 117 7.30 -10.27 -1.84
CA ASP A 117 8.41 -11.20 -1.74
C ASP A 117 9.52 -10.82 -2.72
N ARG A 118 9.16 -10.42 -3.93
CA ARG A 118 10.16 -9.96 -4.90
C ARG A 118 10.91 -8.73 -4.40
N GLY A 119 10.22 -7.82 -3.72
CA GLY A 119 10.84 -6.62 -3.18
C GLY A 119 11.78 -6.88 -2.03
N PHE A 120 11.53 -7.93 -1.23
CA PHE A 120 12.34 -8.26 -0.06
C PHE A 120 13.13 -9.54 -0.21
N GLY A 121 12.65 -10.45 -1.07
CA GLY A 121 13.17 -11.80 -1.13
C GLY A 121 14.63 -11.89 -1.46
N LYS A 122 15.12 -11.00 -2.31
CA LYS A 122 16.52 -11.04 -2.71
C LYS A 122 17.46 -10.87 -1.55
N THR A 123 17.06 -10.11 -0.55
CA THR A 123 17.91 -9.88 0.61
C THR A 123 17.92 -11.08 1.52
N HIS A 124 16.97 -11.99 1.36
CA HIS A 124 16.86 -13.16 2.21
C HIS A 124 17.50 -14.39 1.64
N HIS A 125 17.86 -14.34 0.38
CA HIS A 125 18.42 -15.51 -0.29
C HIS A 125 19.92 -15.63 -0.14
N GLN A 126 20.50 -14.82 0.67
CA GLN A 126 21.95 -14.81 0.90
C GLN A 126 22.43 -15.90 1.79
#